data_d3426144c47e83a84fc4c6d6ead943d0
#
_entry.id   d3426144c47e83a84fc4c6d6ead943d0
#
_cell.length_a   1.000
_cell.length_b   1.000
_cell.length_c   1.000
_cell.angle_alpha   90.00
_cell.angle_beta   90.00
_cell.angle_gamma   90.00
#
_symmetry.space_group_name_H-M   'P 1'
#
loop_
_entity.id
_entity.type
_entity.pdbx_description
1 polymer ?
#
loop_
_entity_poly.entity_id
_entity_poly.type
_entity_poly.pdbx_seq_one_letter_code
_entity_poly.pdbx_strand_id
1 'polypeptide(L)'
;MTYRFSLLMIALAWSTLVQSGPKEDAIAAYEKFFTLFTTGNQIQVAALFAPDALFYGTGSADVVTSPEGVIAYFTGALSGTRGEVRARPFENTVLQLSDAVVAISGKWQSERTLDGKMVTAGPSRVTVVMQKRGDKWLIVQFHNSPTPKPRPVVAAAVPSG
;
A
#
# COMPACT_ATOMS: atom_id res chain seq x y z
N MET A 1 -41.27 -43.59 -42.55
CA MET A 1 -41.35 -42.33 -41.79
C MET A 1 -40.43 -42.49 -40.58
N THR A 2 -39.18 -42.07 -40.68
CA THR A 2 -38.13 -42.27 -39.66
C THR A 2 -37.78 -40.94 -39.04
N TYR A 3 -38.21 -40.75 -37.78
CA TYR A 3 -37.88 -39.57 -36.98
C TYR A 3 -36.46 -39.67 -36.42
N ARG A 4 -35.56 -38.80 -36.86
CA ARG A 4 -34.23 -38.62 -36.27
C ARG A 4 -34.33 -37.62 -35.11
N PHE A 5 -34.16 -38.11 -33.88
CA PHE A 5 -33.97 -37.28 -32.70
C PHE A 5 -32.52 -36.79 -32.67
N SER A 6 -32.30 -35.50 -32.86
CA SER A 6 -31.02 -34.85 -32.64
C SER A 6 -30.94 -34.46 -31.16
N LEU A 7 -30.09 -35.14 -30.40
CA LEU A 7 -29.73 -34.71 -29.04
C LEU A 7 -28.78 -33.53 -29.14
N LEU A 8 -29.25 -32.36 -28.70
CA LEU A 8 -28.46 -31.15 -28.52
C LEU A 8 -27.76 -31.25 -27.15
N MET A 9 -26.46 -31.55 -27.14
CA MET A 9 -25.66 -31.50 -25.90
C MET A 9 -25.33 -30.04 -25.60
N ILE A 10 -25.95 -29.47 -24.56
CA ILE A 10 -25.58 -28.16 -24.03
C ILE A 10 -24.39 -28.37 -23.10
N ALA A 11 -23.20 -28.01 -23.56
CA ALA A 11 -22.00 -27.96 -22.71
C ALA A 11 -22.09 -26.71 -21.82
N LEU A 12 -22.43 -26.89 -20.54
CA LEU A 12 -22.28 -25.84 -19.53
C LEU A 12 -20.77 -25.64 -19.27
N ALA A 13 -20.21 -24.59 -19.82
CA ALA A 13 -18.89 -24.11 -19.45
C ALA A 13 -18.98 -23.52 -18.03
N TRP A 14 -18.54 -24.28 -17.03
CA TRP A 14 -18.32 -23.75 -15.69
C TRP A 14 -17.07 -22.89 -15.73
N SER A 15 -17.26 -21.56 -15.82
CA SER A 15 -16.20 -20.60 -15.56
C SER A 15 -15.85 -20.69 -14.08
N THR A 16 -14.75 -21.36 -13.74
CA THR A 16 -14.17 -21.27 -12.40
C THR A 16 -13.69 -19.85 -12.19
N LEU A 17 -14.47 -19.08 -11.44
CA LEU A 17 -13.99 -17.83 -10.88
C LEU A 17 -12.79 -18.18 -9.99
N VAL A 18 -11.59 -17.83 -10.42
CA VAL A 18 -10.41 -17.89 -9.55
C VAL A 18 -10.65 -16.86 -8.47
N GLN A 19 -11.10 -17.30 -7.31
CA GLN A 19 -11.26 -16.46 -6.14
C GLN A 19 -9.84 -16.17 -5.64
N SER A 20 -9.44 -14.87 -5.65
CA SER A 20 -8.19 -14.44 -5.04
C SER A 20 -8.24 -14.75 -3.54
N GLY A 21 -7.08 -15.10 -2.96
CA GLY A 21 -7.00 -15.40 -1.54
C GLY A 21 -6.90 -14.12 -0.68
N PRO A 22 -7.01 -14.26 0.65
CA PRO A 22 -6.93 -13.12 1.57
C PRO A 22 -5.66 -12.29 1.40
N LYS A 23 -4.55 -12.92 1.08
CA LYS A 23 -3.26 -12.27 0.85
C LYS A 23 -3.30 -11.39 -0.39
N GLU A 24 -3.81 -11.89 -1.49
CA GLU A 24 -3.92 -11.20 -2.77
C GLU A 24 -4.90 -10.02 -2.66
N ASP A 25 -6.01 -10.23 -1.96
CA ASP A 25 -7.02 -9.18 -1.72
C ASP A 25 -6.45 -8.04 -0.88
N ALA A 26 -5.68 -8.36 0.17
CA ALA A 26 -5.01 -7.36 1.01
C ALA A 26 -3.95 -6.58 0.23
N ILE A 27 -3.16 -7.25 -0.62
CA ILE A 27 -2.17 -6.60 -1.49
C ILE A 27 -2.87 -5.63 -2.45
N ALA A 28 -3.94 -6.08 -3.12
CA ALA A 28 -4.69 -5.24 -4.05
C ALA A 28 -5.31 -4.00 -3.35
N ALA A 29 -5.77 -4.16 -2.10
CA ALA A 29 -6.27 -3.05 -1.30
C ALA A 29 -5.15 -2.08 -0.89
N TYR A 30 -3.97 -2.59 -0.54
CA TYR A 30 -2.79 -1.78 -0.25
C TYR A 30 -2.29 -1.00 -1.47
N GLU A 31 -2.29 -1.60 -2.65
CA GLU A 31 -1.86 -0.95 -3.90
C GLU A 31 -2.74 0.25 -4.28
N LYS A 32 -4.01 0.25 -3.87
CA LYS A 32 -4.89 1.42 -4.02
C LYS A 32 -4.35 2.66 -3.31
N PHE A 33 -3.58 2.50 -2.23
CA PHE A 33 -2.93 3.63 -1.56
C PHE A 33 -2.05 4.42 -2.54
N PHE A 34 -1.22 3.76 -3.32
CA PHE A 34 -0.32 4.43 -4.27
C PHE A 34 -1.08 5.08 -5.41
N THR A 35 -2.10 4.42 -5.93
CA THR A 35 -2.98 4.97 -6.96
C THR A 35 -3.67 6.24 -6.47
N LEU A 36 -4.27 6.21 -5.27
CA LEU A 36 -4.96 7.36 -4.70
C LEU A 36 -4.01 8.46 -4.25
N PHE A 37 -2.83 8.11 -3.74
CA PHE A 37 -1.78 9.08 -3.43
C PHE A 37 -1.34 9.83 -4.69
N THR A 38 -1.19 9.14 -5.81
CA THR A 38 -0.85 9.72 -7.11
C THR A 38 -1.91 10.72 -7.60
N THR A 39 -3.19 10.49 -7.30
CA THR A 39 -4.27 11.42 -7.67
C THR A 39 -4.35 12.67 -6.77
N GLY A 40 -3.61 12.72 -5.68
CA GLY A 40 -3.62 13.83 -4.73
C GLY A 40 -4.92 13.95 -3.92
N ASN A 41 -5.74 12.90 -3.87
CA ASN A 41 -7.01 12.91 -3.16
C ASN A 41 -6.82 12.40 -1.71
N GLN A 42 -6.51 13.33 -0.79
CA GLN A 42 -6.27 13.03 0.61
C GLN A 42 -7.45 12.35 1.33
N ILE A 43 -8.69 12.68 0.95
CA ILE A 43 -9.88 12.07 1.54
C ILE A 43 -9.99 10.60 1.14
N GLN A 44 -9.76 10.29 -0.14
CA GLN A 44 -9.79 8.91 -0.62
C GLN A 44 -8.62 8.09 -0.07
N VAL A 45 -7.44 8.70 0.09
CA VAL A 45 -6.31 8.04 0.76
C VAL A 45 -6.66 7.71 2.20
N ALA A 46 -7.20 8.67 2.95
CA ALA A 46 -7.61 8.46 4.34
C ALA A 46 -8.73 7.41 4.50
N ALA A 47 -9.62 7.29 3.51
CA ALA A 47 -10.68 6.28 3.51
C ALA A 47 -10.19 4.82 3.38
N LEU A 48 -8.91 4.60 3.09
CA LEU A 48 -8.28 3.29 3.14
C LEU A 48 -7.90 2.86 4.57
N PHE A 49 -7.90 3.80 5.52
CA PHE A 49 -7.55 3.55 6.90
C PHE A 49 -8.81 3.21 7.72
N ALA A 50 -8.65 2.30 8.68
CA ALA A 50 -9.68 2.05 9.67
C ALA A 50 -9.86 3.28 10.58
N PRO A 51 -11.07 3.53 11.14
CA PRO A 51 -11.30 4.68 12.03
C PRO A 51 -10.40 4.71 13.27
N ASP A 52 -9.94 3.55 13.71
CA ASP A 52 -9.06 3.33 14.87
C ASP A 52 -7.62 2.98 14.45
N ALA A 53 -7.23 3.28 13.22
CA ALA A 53 -5.89 2.99 12.72
C ALA A 53 -4.81 3.73 13.50
N LEU A 54 -3.65 3.07 13.66
CA LEU A 54 -2.43 3.69 14.17
C LEU A 54 -1.56 4.11 12.98
N PHE A 55 -1.38 5.41 12.83
CA PHE A 55 -0.65 5.96 11.68
C PHE A 55 0.59 6.74 12.13
N TYR A 56 1.75 6.36 11.61
CA TYR A 56 2.99 7.14 11.64
C TYR A 56 3.41 7.47 10.21
N GLY A 57 3.25 8.74 9.80
CA GLY A 57 3.83 9.23 8.56
C GLY A 57 5.29 9.63 8.76
N THR A 58 6.04 9.80 7.68
CA THR A 58 7.46 10.21 7.72
C THR A 58 7.67 11.54 8.46
N GLY A 59 6.70 12.43 8.42
CA GLY A 59 6.73 13.74 9.09
C GLY A 59 5.96 13.81 10.41
N SER A 60 5.39 12.68 10.89
CA SER A 60 4.65 12.67 12.16
C SER A 60 5.63 12.53 13.33
N ALA A 61 5.56 13.44 14.30
CA ALA A 61 6.27 13.29 15.58
C ALA A 61 5.60 12.23 16.45
N ASP A 62 4.26 12.24 16.46
CA ASP A 62 3.42 11.38 17.29
C ASP A 62 2.55 10.45 16.42
N VAL A 63 1.98 9.42 17.06
CA VAL A 63 1.00 8.56 16.42
C VAL A 63 -0.28 9.34 16.15
N VAL A 64 -0.79 9.23 14.93
CA VAL A 64 -2.11 9.74 14.54
C VAL A 64 -3.11 8.61 14.71
N THR A 65 -4.20 8.85 15.45
CA THR A 65 -5.18 7.84 15.85
C THR A 65 -6.61 8.19 15.43
N SER A 66 -6.80 9.24 14.64
CA SER A 66 -8.12 9.64 14.16
C SER A 66 -8.17 9.83 12.64
N PRO A 67 -9.32 9.59 12.01
CA PRO A 67 -9.50 9.83 10.58
C PRO A 67 -9.19 11.27 10.16
N GLU A 68 -9.58 12.25 10.97
CA GLU A 68 -9.32 13.67 10.72
C GLU A 68 -7.82 13.98 10.74
N GLY A 69 -7.08 13.36 11.67
CA GLY A 69 -5.63 13.47 11.74
C GLY A 69 -4.94 12.87 10.52
N VAL A 70 -5.42 11.73 10.01
CA VAL A 70 -4.92 11.11 8.78
C VAL A 70 -5.20 12.02 7.58
N ILE A 71 -6.42 12.59 7.48
CA ILE A 71 -6.75 13.56 6.42
C ILE A 71 -5.85 14.78 6.50
N ALA A 72 -5.65 15.36 7.69
CA ALA A 72 -4.80 16.52 7.89
C ALA A 72 -3.35 16.24 7.48
N TYR A 73 -2.82 15.06 7.84
CA TYR A 73 -1.48 14.65 7.43
C TYR A 73 -1.35 14.60 5.90
N PHE A 74 -2.25 13.92 5.21
CA PHE A 74 -2.18 13.82 3.75
C PHE A 74 -2.51 15.15 3.05
N THR A 75 -3.32 16.00 3.64
CA THR A 75 -3.52 17.38 3.15
C THR A 75 -2.19 18.14 3.17
N GLY A 76 -1.43 18.07 4.26
CA GLY A 76 -0.10 18.67 4.36
C GLY A 76 0.91 18.03 3.40
N ALA A 77 0.97 16.70 3.37
CA ALA A 77 1.92 15.97 2.52
C ALA A 77 1.70 16.17 1.02
N LEU A 78 0.45 16.40 0.61
CA LEU A 78 0.06 16.62 -0.78
C LEU A 78 -0.10 18.11 -1.14
N SER A 79 -0.03 19.02 -0.14
CA SER A 79 -0.09 20.48 -0.38
C SER A 79 1.13 20.97 -1.16
N GLY A 80 0.92 22.00 -1.97
CA GLY A 80 1.99 22.57 -2.78
C GLY A 80 2.50 21.67 -3.91
N THR A 81 1.89 20.50 -4.11
CA THR A 81 2.21 19.64 -5.24
C THR A 81 1.66 20.30 -6.51
N ARG A 82 2.55 20.81 -7.34
CA ARG A 82 2.21 21.32 -8.66
C ARG A 82 2.66 20.30 -9.68
N GLY A 83 1.73 19.82 -10.52
CA GLY A 83 2.02 18.83 -11.55
C GLY A 83 1.72 17.40 -11.13
N GLU A 84 2.24 16.46 -11.91
CA GLU A 84 1.97 15.05 -11.75
C GLU A 84 2.76 14.47 -10.55
N VAL A 85 2.06 13.74 -9.69
CA VAL A 85 2.66 12.93 -8.63
C VAL A 85 2.57 11.47 -9.06
N ARG A 86 3.65 10.73 -8.89
CA ARG A 86 3.69 9.27 -9.07
C ARG A 86 4.18 8.65 -7.79
N ALA A 87 3.46 7.67 -7.30
CA ALA A 87 3.87 6.88 -6.14
C ALA A 87 3.89 5.40 -6.52
N ARG A 88 4.90 4.67 -6.08
CA ARG A 88 5.03 3.24 -6.37
C ARG A 88 5.69 2.48 -5.24
N PRO A 89 5.17 1.28 -4.91
CA PRO A 89 5.82 0.36 -4.00
C PRO A 89 6.92 -0.41 -4.72
N PHE A 90 7.86 -0.94 -3.95
CA PHE A 90 8.83 -1.93 -4.39
C PHE A 90 9.37 -2.71 -3.20
N GLU A 91 9.95 -3.89 -3.45
CA GLU A 91 10.52 -4.78 -2.43
C GLU A 91 9.53 -5.16 -1.31
N ASN A 92 8.27 -5.44 -1.66
CA ASN A 92 7.27 -5.84 -0.67
C ASN A 92 7.47 -7.30 -0.23
N THR A 93 7.51 -7.50 1.08
CA THR A 93 7.40 -8.82 1.73
C THR A 93 6.07 -8.89 2.45
N VAL A 94 5.33 -9.98 2.23
CA VAL A 94 3.94 -10.13 2.70
C VAL A 94 3.84 -11.35 3.59
N LEU A 95 3.30 -11.16 4.80
CA LEU A 95 3.04 -12.21 5.77
C LEU A 95 1.54 -12.25 6.06
N GLN A 96 0.89 -13.33 5.67
CA GLN A 96 -0.50 -13.59 6.06
C GLN A 96 -0.51 -14.12 7.49
N LEU A 97 -1.17 -13.39 8.41
CA LEU A 97 -1.29 -13.74 9.82
C LEU A 97 -2.56 -14.55 10.09
N SER A 98 -3.62 -14.27 9.31
CA SER A 98 -4.89 -15.02 9.30
C SER A 98 -5.65 -14.73 8.01
N ASP A 99 -6.84 -15.28 7.84
CA ASP A 99 -7.71 -14.98 6.70
C ASP A 99 -8.26 -13.54 6.72
N ALA A 100 -8.09 -12.83 7.83
CA ALA A 100 -8.54 -11.47 8.00
C ALA A 100 -7.42 -10.47 8.31
N VAL A 101 -6.15 -10.90 8.45
CA VAL A 101 -5.04 -10.02 8.81
C VAL A 101 -3.79 -10.36 7.99
N VAL A 102 -3.24 -9.34 7.35
CA VAL A 102 -2.03 -9.43 6.53
C VAL A 102 -1.08 -8.30 6.91
N ALA A 103 0.19 -8.63 7.16
CA ALA A 103 1.25 -7.65 7.34
C ALA A 103 2.08 -7.52 6.06
N ILE A 104 2.42 -6.29 5.68
CA ILE A 104 3.21 -5.96 4.50
C ILE A 104 4.37 -5.07 4.95
N SER A 105 5.59 -5.46 4.65
CA SER A 105 6.79 -4.66 4.85
C SER A 105 7.48 -4.44 3.52
N GLY A 106 7.86 -3.21 3.23
CA GLY A 106 8.47 -2.89 1.95
C GLY A 106 9.08 -1.51 1.90
N LYS A 107 9.29 -1.05 0.70
CA LYS A 107 9.74 0.29 0.39
C LYS A 107 8.82 0.92 -0.67
N TRP A 108 8.77 2.22 -0.67
CA TRP A 108 8.12 2.99 -1.73
C TRP A 108 8.80 4.32 -1.96
N GLN A 109 8.53 4.92 -3.08
CA GLN A 109 8.98 6.26 -3.41
C GLN A 109 7.89 7.03 -4.13
N SER A 110 7.96 8.35 -4.06
CA SER A 110 7.15 9.24 -4.88
C SER A 110 8.03 10.14 -5.73
N GLU A 111 7.53 10.48 -6.90
CA GLU A 111 8.12 11.45 -7.82
C GLU A 111 7.09 12.55 -8.04
N ARG A 112 7.53 13.79 -8.07
CA ARG A 112 6.67 14.95 -8.31
C ARG A 112 7.42 16.05 -9.06
N THR A 113 6.69 16.81 -9.85
CA THR A 113 7.26 17.98 -10.51
C THR A 113 7.15 19.20 -9.59
N LEU A 114 8.28 19.78 -9.21
CA LEU A 114 8.38 21.04 -8.51
C LEU A 114 9.14 22.03 -9.38
N ASP A 115 8.54 23.19 -9.67
CA ASP A 115 9.15 24.25 -10.48
C ASP A 115 9.74 23.72 -11.81
N GLY A 116 8.98 22.83 -12.49
CA GLY A 116 9.39 22.21 -13.76
C GLY A 116 10.48 21.13 -13.65
N LYS A 117 10.92 20.80 -12.43
CA LYS A 117 11.92 19.75 -12.18
C LYS A 117 11.30 18.55 -11.51
N MET A 118 11.68 17.34 -11.96
CA MET A 118 11.30 16.11 -11.30
C MET A 118 12.09 15.95 -9.99
N VAL A 119 11.37 15.80 -8.89
CA VAL A 119 11.95 15.57 -7.55
C VAL A 119 11.47 14.22 -7.05
N THR A 120 12.40 13.37 -6.66
CA THR A 120 12.11 12.06 -6.06
C THR A 120 12.19 12.18 -4.55
N ALA A 121 11.14 11.72 -3.86
CA ALA A 121 11.09 11.57 -2.41
C ALA A 121 11.12 10.08 -2.05
N GLY A 122 11.97 9.72 -1.10
CA GLY A 122 12.24 8.34 -0.68
C GLY A 122 13.62 7.86 -1.16
N PRO A 123 13.86 6.52 -1.14
CA PRO A 123 12.92 5.51 -0.71
C PRO A 123 12.60 5.58 0.78
N SER A 124 11.34 5.38 1.10
CA SER A 124 10.86 5.22 2.47
C SER A 124 10.60 3.74 2.76
N ARG A 125 10.91 3.32 3.98
CA ARG A 125 10.50 2.00 4.48
C ARG A 125 9.08 2.12 4.99
N VAL A 126 8.28 1.10 4.73
CA VAL A 126 6.89 1.07 5.18
C VAL A 126 6.57 -0.29 5.80
N THR A 127 5.82 -0.26 6.89
CA THR A 127 5.16 -1.45 7.45
C THR A 127 3.67 -1.13 7.56
N VAL A 128 2.85 -2.03 7.03
CA VAL A 128 1.40 -1.89 7.01
C VAL A 128 0.79 -3.17 7.55
N VAL A 129 -0.22 -3.03 8.42
CA VAL A 129 -1.11 -4.14 8.77
C VAL A 129 -2.47 -3.86 8.15
N MET A 130 -2.89 -4.79 7.31
CA MET A 130 -4.20 -4.80 6.68
C MET A 130 -5.13 -5.72 7.46
N GLN A 131 -6.35 -5.28 7.72
CA GLN A 131 -7.38 -6.07 8.35
C GLN A 131 -8.66 -6.04 7.53
N LYS A 132 -9.26 -7.22 7.34
CA LYS A 132 -10.58 -7.34 6.71
C LYS A 132 -11.64 -6.97 7.72
N ARG A 133 -12.45 -5.94 7.40
CA ARG A 133 -13.59 -5.47 8.21
C ARG A 133 -14.83 -5.47 7.32
N GLY A 134 -15.71 -6.42 7.53
CA GLY A 134 -16.79 -6.72 6.57
C GLY A 134 -16.20 -7.14 5.23
N ASP A 135 -16.60 -6.48 4.15
CA ASP A 135 -16.15 -6.79 2.79
C ASP A 135 -14.91 -5.98 2.36
N LYS A 136 -14.32 -5.17 3.26
CA LYS A 136 -13.20 -4.28 2.93
C LYS A 136 -11.94 -4.67 3.67
N TRP A 137 -10.81 -4.61 2.97
CA TRP A 137 -9.50 -4.59 3.59
C TRP A 137 -9.12 -3.14 3.90
N LEU A 138 -8.87 -2.85 5.19
CA LEU A 138 -8.49 -1.53 5.68
C LEU A 138 -7.11 -1.58 6.32
N ILE A 139 -6.39 -0.46 6.25
CA ILE A 139 -5.14 -0.25 6.96
C ILE A 139 -5.47 0.00 8.42
N VAL A 140 -5.01 -0.86 9.33
CA VAL A 140 -5.16 -0.70 10.78
C VAL A 140 -3.87 -0.21 11.44
N GLN A 141 -2.72 -0.40 10.79
CA GLN A 141 -1.45 0.15 11.22
C GLN A 141 -0.62 0.52 9.99
N PHE A 142 -0.01 1.70 10.03
CA PHE A 142 0.87 2.20 9.00
C PHE A 142 2.06 2.90 9.65
N HIS A 143 3.25 2.48 9.30
CA HIS A 143 4.47 3.15 9.72
C HIS A 143 5.37 3.40 8.53
N ASN A 144 5.68 4.65 8.29
CA ASN A 144 6.54 5.10 7.22
C ASN A 144 7.77 5.86 7.78
N SER A 145 8.96 5.49 7.34
CA SER A 145 10.20 6.12 7.79
C SER A 145 11.23 6.22 6.66
N PRO A 146 12.14 7.21 6.69
CA PRO A 146 13.21 7.28 5.71
C PRO A 146 14.08 6.02 5.72
N THR A 147 14.59 5.62 4.55
CA THR A 147 15.64 4.59 4.49
C THR A 147 16.94 5.18 5.06
N PRO A 148 17.59 4.50 6.04
CA PRO A 148 18.83 4.99 6.58
C PRO A 148 19.91 5.05 5.51
N LYS A 149 20.76 6.05 5.57
CA LYS A 149 21.98 6.06 4.77
C LYS A 149 22.93 4.97 5.32
N PRO A 150 23.69 4.26 4.44
CA PRO A 150 24.71 3.34 4.90
C PRO A 150 25.68 4.07 5.84
N ARG A 151 25.92 3.51 7.01
CA ARG A 151 27.00 4.02 7.88
C ARG A 151 28.34 3.57 7.28
N PRO A 152 29.36 4.44 7.25
CA PRO A 152 30.71 4.03 6.92
C PRO A 152 31.10 2.87 7.87
N VAL A 153 31.58 1.77 7.31
CA VAL A 153 32.19 0.71 8.12
C VAL A 153 33.49 1.30 8.68
N VAL A 154 33.48 1.68 9.96
CA VAL A 154 34.73 2.00 10.66
C VAL A 154 35.44 0.68 10.79
N ALA A 155 36.55 0.51 10.03
CA ALA A 155 37.42 -0.64 10.21
C ALA A 155 37.82 -0.67 11.67
N ALA A 156 37.53 -1.78 12.37
CA ALA A 156 37.99 -1.95 13.73
C ALA A 156 39.51 -1.80 13.72
N ALA A 157 40.03 -0.84 14.51
CA ALA A 157 41.47 -0.70 14.69
C ALA A 157 41.99 -2.03 15.23
N VAL A 158 42.84 -2.71 14.45
CA VAL A 158 43.54 -3.89 14.91
C VAL A 158 44.49 -3.40 16.00
N PRO A 159 44.35 -3.88 17.26
CA PRO A 159 45.30 -3.49 18.28
C PRO A 159 46.67 -4.01 17.84
N SER A 160 47.64 -3.08 17.67
CA SER A 160 49.04 -3.41 17.49
C SER A 160 49.56 -4.02 18.79
N GLY A 161 49.80 -5.35 18.76
CA GLY A 161 50.46 -6.07 19.82
C GLY A 161 51.93 -5.69 19.98
#